data_7ef9798ac659453ec49ad9e628817fe6
#
_entry.id   7ef9798ac659453ec49ad9e628817fe6
#
_cell.length_a   1.000
_cell.length_b   1.000
_cell.length_c   1.000
_cell.angle_alpha   90.00
_cell.angle_beta   90.00
_cell.angle_gamma   90.00
#
_symmetry.space_group_name_H-M   'P 1'
#
loop_
_entity.id
_entity.type
_entity.pdbx_description
1 polymer ?
#
loop_
_entity_poly.entity_id
_entity_poly.type
_entity_poly.pdbx_seq_one_letter_code
_entity_poly.pdbx_strand_id
1 'polypeptide(L)'
;MIVFDSAPADRRFLAGVLFFCAFASLVSSVWCIHIDDVVNNGAVEYIRAAELFAARNWSGAFNVHQWPFFSALMWITSAALDVDYEVAGYILNTVFFTLAAIFFVLTVHAFGGTSRRMLTIAALVAVLHPSFNEYRAYIIRDAGYLAFYLFALFCLARHSTMPSRATVFGTIVALMLASLFRIEGVVFLLATPLLFVVTRRNTNGHLWKRLSILLVSTVLLAIILGWWLIAPSTQSVSESLPSGPVHVVMSAWAHISDMVSQKMTVLRSEFLSPYSAEYAWVLFVFAVGMLLLSATFTQLTIPWALFI
;
A
#
# COMPACT_ATOMS: atom_id res chain seq x y z
N MET A 1 21.50 -27.48 15.96
CA MET A 1 20.39 -27.28 15.04
C MET A 1 19.14 -27.83 15.72
N ILE A 2 18.31 -26.98 16.29
CA ILE A 2 17.10 -27.41 17.03
C ILE A 2 16.03 -27.65 15.95
N VAL A 3 15.81 -28.91 15.61
CA VAL A 3 14.70 -29.33 14.74
C VAL A 3 13.43 -29.19 15.59
N PHE A 4 12.72 -28.09 15.40
CA PHE A 4 11.40 -27.92 15.99
C PHE A 4 10.39 -28.69 15.13
N ASP A 5 10.22 -29.97 15.46
CA ASP A 5 9.17 -30.80 14.89
C ASP A 5 7.81 -30.31 15.42
N SER A 6 7.22 -29.38 14.71
CA SER A 6 5.88 -28.88 15.02
C SER A 6 4.93 -29.35 13.92
N ALA A 7 3.87 -30.06 14.32
CA ALA A 7 2.83 -30.48 13.39
C ALA A 7 2.35 -29.30 12.52
N PRO A 8 2.12 -29.51 11.22
CA PRO A 8 1.59 -28.47 10.35
C PRO A 8 0.23 -27.99 10.87
N ALA A 9 -0.01 -26.68 10.76
CA ALA A 9 -1.28 -26.10 11.16
C ALA A 9 -2.39 -26.58 10.20
N ASP A 10 -3.45 -27.10 10.76
CA ASP A 10 -4.65 -27.40 9.99
C ASP A 10 -5.43 -26.11 9.68
N ARG A 11 -6.41 -26.22 8.76
CA ARG A 11 -7.22 -25.05 8.36
C ARG A 11 -7.99 -24.44 9.51
N ARG A 12 -8.39 -25.26 10.51
CA ARG A 12 -9.17 -24.79 11.67
C ARG A 12 -8.27 -23.97 12.60
N PHE A 13 -7.03 -24.42 12.81
CA PHE A 13 -6.06 -23.66 13.59
C PHE A 13 -5.73 -22.33 12.95
N LEU A 14 -5.47 -22.29 11.62
CA LEU A 14 -5.24 -21.03 10.91
C LEU A 14 -6.45 -20.08 11.03
N ALA A 15 -7.66 -20.58 10.84
CA ALA A 15 -8.89 -19.78 11.01
C ALA A 15 -8.99 -19.22 12.44
N GLY A 16 -8.68 -20.04 13.47
CA GLY A 16 -8.65 -19.58 14.85
C GLY A 16 -7.61 -18.49 15.11
N VAL A 17 -6.42 -18.61 14.54
CA VAL A 17 -5.36 -17.58 14.64
C VAL A 17 -5.79 -16.29 13.95
N LEU A 18 -6.38 -16.35 12.76
CA LEU A 18 -6.86 -15.17 12.05
C LEU A 18 -8.01 -14.47 12.81
N PHE A 19 -8.94 -15.25 13.36
CA PHE A 19 -10.00 -14.72 14.22
C PHE A 19 -9.43 -14.04 15.46
N PHE A 20 -8.46 -14.66 16.14
CA PHE A 20 -7.76 -14.07 17.28
C PHE A 20 -7.08 -12.75 16.88
N CYS A 21 -6.35 -12.71 15.76
CA CYS A 21 -5.73 -11.49 15.26
C CYS A 21 -6.75 -10.38 14.99
N ALA A 22 -7.86 -10.71 14.33
CA ALA A 22 -8.92 -9.75 14.04
C ALA A 22 -9.51 -9.20 15.34
N PHE A 23 -9.91 -10.07 16.25
CA PHE A 23 -10.53 -9.69 17.52
C PHE A 23 -9.56 -8.87 18.39
N ALA A 24 -8.33 -9.35 18.59
CA ALA A 24 -7.32 -8.66 19.39
C ALA A 24 -6.94 -7.31 18.78
N SER A 25 -6.85 -7.21 17.44
CA SER A 25 -6.58 -5.95 16.75
C SER A 25 -7.72 -4.94 16.93
N LEU A 26 -8.98 -5.38 16.83
CA LEU A 26 -10.17 -4.54 17.08
C LEU A 26 -10.17 -4.03 18.53
N VAL A 27 -10.01 -4.93 19.50
CA VAL A 27 -9.98 -4.56 20.92
C VAL A 27 -8.83 -3.57 21.20
N SER A 28 -7.64 -3.83 20.67
CA SER A 28 -6.49 -2.92 20.85
C SER A 28 -6.76 -1.55 20.24
N SER A 29 -7.38 -1.47 19.05
CA SER A 29 -7.71 -0.18 18.44
C SER A 29 -8.73 0.60 19.26
N VAL A 30 -9.82 -0.03 19.66
CA VAL A 30 -10.84 0.61 20.51
C VAL A 30 -10.24 1.08 21.84
N TRP A 31 -9.38 0.28 22.45
CA TRP A 31 -8.69 0.61 23.68
C TRP A 31 -7.75 1.81 23.53
N CYS A 32 -6.91 1.81 22.48
CA CYS A 32 -5.99 2.92 22.22
C CYS A 32 -6.75 4.23 21.93
N ILE A 33 -7.79 4.20 21.10
CA ILE A 33 -8.63 5.35 20.80
C ILE A 33 -9.33 5.90 22.05
N HIS A 34 -9.74 5.01 22.97
CA HIS A 34 -10.41 5.43 24.21
C HIS A 34 -9.45 6.08 25.21
N ILE A 35 -8.18 5.69 25.22
CA ILE A 35 -7.18 6.25 26.16
C ILE A 35 -6.57 7.55 25.61
N ASP A 36 -6.33 7.61 24.30
CA ASP A 36 -5.70 8.76 23.65
C ASP A 36 -6.78 9.71 23.14
N ASP A 37 -7.00 10.78 23.91
CA ASP A 37 -8.06 11.76 23.65
C ASP A 37 -7.56 12.92 22.75
N VAL A 38 -6.39 12.75 22.11
CA VAL A 38 -5.75 13.81 21.32
C VAL A 38 -5.76 13.49 19.83
N VAL A 39 -6.45 14.33 19.07
CA VAL A 39 -6.41 14.29 17.61
C VAL A 39 -5.02 14.72 17.13
N ASN A 40 -4.32 13.87 16.41
CA ASN A 40 -2.99 14.15 15.88
C ASN A 40 -3.04 15.25 14.79
N ASN A 41 -1.97 16.05 14.67
CA ASN A 41 -1.91 17.20 13.75
C ASN A 41 -2.24 16.83 12.29
N GLY A 42 -1.80 15.66 11.82
CA GLY A 42 -2.12 15.18 10.47
C GLY A 42 -3.61 14.88 10.28
N ALA A 43 -4.32 14.48 11.33
CA ALA A 43 -5.75 14.21 11.27
C ALA A 43 -6.57 15.46 10.93
N VAL A 44 -6.16 16.63 11.41
CA VAL A 44 -6.83 17.91 11.12
C VAL A 44 -6.84 18.19 9.62
N GLU A 45 -5.72 17.92 8.93
CA GLU A 45 -5.64 18.07 7.47
C GLU A 45 -6.56 17.08 6.74
N TYR A 46 -6.60 15.82 7.20
CA TYR A 46 -7.48 14.81 6.61
C TYR A 46 -8.96 15.14 6.80
N ILE A 47 -9.35 15.59 8.00
CA ILE A 47 -10.72 16.01 8.32
C ILE A 47 -11.11 17.20 7.43
N ARG A 48 -10.24 18.24 7.37
CA ARG A 48 -10.50 19.41 6.53
C ARG A 48 -10.64 19.07 5.04
N ALA A 49 -9.81 18.18 4.53
CA ALA A 49 -9.93 17.71 3.15
C ALA A 49 -11.24 16.92 2.93
N ALA A 50 -11.69 16.12 3.91
CA ALA A 50 -12.97 15.41 3.85
C ALA A 50 -14.17 16.38 3.84
N GLU A 51 -14.15 17.45 4.63
CA GLU A 51 -15.15 18.52 4.60
C GLU A 51 -15.23 19.20 3.24
N LEU A 52 -14.08 19.45 2.61
CA LEU A 52 -14.01 20.05 1.29
C LEU A 52 -14.57 19.11 0.21
N PHE A 53 -14.36 17.79 0.31
CA PHE A 53 -15.02 16.82 -0.55
C PHE A 53 -16.53 16.85 -0.39
N ALA A 54 -17.05 16.92 0.82
CA ALA A 54 -18.48 17.05 1.12
C ALA A 54 -19.07 18.33 0.52
N ALA A 55 -18.34 19.43 0.58
CA ALA A 55 -18.70 20.70 -0.03
C ALA A 55 -18.51 20.74 -1.57
N ARG A 56 -18.12 19.60 -2.19
CA ARG A 56 -17.78 19.50 -3.63
C ARG A 56 -16.66 20.43 -4.09
N ASN A 57 -15.84 20.90 -3.16
CA ASN A 57 -14.66 21.70 -3.46
C ASN A 57 -13.41 20.82 -3.61
N TRP A 58 -13.36 20.09 -4.73
CA TRP A 58 -12.29 19.14 -5.04
C TRP A 58 -10.91 19.81 -5.06
N SER A 59 -10.79 20.98 -5.70
CA SER A 59 -9.53 21.69 -5.76
C SER A 59 -9.03 22.11 -4.37
N GLY A 60 -9.94 22.59 -3.52
CA GLY A 60 -9.62 22.90 -2.12
C GLY A 60 -9.09 21.69 -1.36
N ALA A 61 -9.71 20.50 -1.54
CA ALA A 61 -9.27 19.28 -0.90
C ALA A 61 -7.85 18.87 -1.32
N PHE A 62 -7.54 18.95 -2.63
CA PHE A 62 -6.19 18.67 -3.16
C PHE A 62 -5.16 19.72 -2.73
N ASN A 63 -5.56 20.96 -2.46
CA ASN A 63 -4.65 21.99 -1.96
C ASN A 63 -4.32 21.80 -0.47
N VAL A 64 -5.26 21.29 0.33
CA VAL A 64 -5.02 20.97 1.76
C VAL A 64 -4.12 19.75 1.87
N HIS A 65 -4.41 18.70 1.09
CA HIS A 65 -3.62 17.47 1.11
C HIS A 65 -3.44 16.92 -0.30
N GLN A 66 -2.19 16.90 -0.78
CA GLN A 66 -1.89 16.53 -2.17
C GLN A 66 -2.20 15.07 -2.51
N TRP A 67 -2.37 14.21 -1.49
CA TRP A 67 -2.70 12.79 -1.60
C TRP A 67 -3.97 12.45 -0.82
N PRO A 68 -5.16 13.00 -1.19
CA PRO A 68 -6.32 13.07 -0.32
C PRO A 68 -7.22 11.82 -0.39
N PHE A 69 -6.73 10.68 -0.90
CA PHE A 69 -7.54 9.46 -1.03
C PHE A 69 -8.12 9.00 0.31
N PHE A 70 -7.32 9.06 1.39
CA PHE A 70 -7.79 8.71 2.73
C PHE A 70 -8.92 9.64 3.20
N SER A 71 -8.79 10.95 2.95
CA SER A 71 -9.84 11.94 3.25
C SER A 71 -11.12 11.70 2.44
N ALA A 72 -10.99 11.28 1.20
CA ALA A 72 -12.15 10.89 0.38
C ALA A 72 -12.85 9.65 0.97
N LEU A 73 -12.10 8.66 1.46
CA LEU A 73 -12.68 7.52 2.17
C LEU A 73 -13.35 7.94 3.48
N MET A 74 -12.77 8.87 4.24
CA MET A 74 -13.39 9.43 5.46
C MET A 74 -14.73 10.08 5.12
N TRP A 75 -14.78 10.92 4.07
CA TRP A 75 -16.03 11.51 3.61
C TRP A 75 -17.09 10.45 3.24
N ILE A 76 -16.72 9.44 2.46
CA ILE A 76 -17.64 8.36 2.06
C ILE A 76 -18.11 7.58 3.29
N THR A 77 -17.21 7.25 4.23
CA THR A 77 -17.54 6.50 5.43
C THR A 77 -18.46 7.31 6.36
N SER A 78 -18.17 8.60 6.55
CA SER A 78 -19.00 9.52 7.30
C SER A 78 -20.42 9.59 6.72
N ALA A 79 -20.54 9.78 5.42
CA ALA A 79 -21.84 9.84 4.74
C ALA A 79 -22.60 8.49 4.77
N ALA A 80 -21.90 7.36 4.74
CA ALA A 80 -22.53 6.04 4.74
C ALA A 80 -23.00 5.61 6.13
N LEU A 81 -22.30 6.01 7.19
CA LEU A 81 -22.58 5.61 8.57
C LEU A 81 -23.24 6.70 9.41
N ASP A 82 -23.40 7.88 8.85
CA ASP A 82 -23.93 9.08 9.55
C ASP A 82 -23.14 9.42 10.84
N VAL A 83 -21.82 9.46 10.70
CA VAL A 83 -20.88 9.76 11.80
C VAL A 83 -19.96 10.91 11.43
N ASP A 84 -19.36 11.56 12.42
CA ASP A 84 -18.38 12.63 12.20
C ASP A 84 -17.14 12.11 11.45
N TYR A 85 -16.43 13.02 10.76
CA TYR A 85 -15.23 12.66 9.98
C TYR A 85 -14.12 12.07 10.85
N GLU A 86 -13.98 12.54 12.08
CA GLU A 86 -13.04 12.01 13.06
C GLU A 86 -13.34 10.55 13.37
N VAL A 87 -14.60 10.25 13.70
CA VAL A 87 -15.07 8.87 13.95
C VAL A 87 -14.89 7.99 12.71
N ALA A 88 -15.19 8.53 11.52
CA ALA A 88 -14.96 7.83 10.25
C ALA A 88 -13.47 7.49 10.05
N GLY A 89 -12.56 8.41 10.41
CA GLY A 89 -11.11 8.18 10.39
C GLY A 89 -10.68 7.04 11.32
N TYR A 90 -11.17 7.02 12.55
CA TYR A 90 -10.90 5.94 13.52
C TYR A 90 -11.47 4.59 13.07
N ILE A 91 -12.66 4.55 12.50
CA ILE A 91 -13.24 3.33 11.93
C ILE A 91 -12.35 2.78 10.81
N LEU A 92 -11.96 3.63 9.87
CA LEU A 92 -11.10 3.24 8.75
C LEU A 92 -9.75 2.71 9.24
N ASN A 93 -9.09 3.40 10.17
CA ASN A 93 -7.82 2.96 10.74
C ASN A 93 -7.96 1.61 11.46
N THR A 94 -9.01 1.46 12.25
CA THR A 94 -9.30 0.20 12.96
C THR A 94 -9.46 -0.97 11.97
N VAL A 95 -10.19 -0.76 10.88
CA VAL A 95 -10.34 -1.76 9.81
C VAL A 95 -9.01 -2.06 9.15
N PHE A 96 -8.24 -1.04 8.79
CA PHE A 96 -6.95 -1.24 8.11
C PHE A 96 -5.90 -1.91 9.00
N PHE A 97 -5.77 -1.55 10.27
CA PHE A 97 -4.88 -2.25 11.19
C PHE A 97 -5.29 -3.71 11.39
N THR A 98 -6.58 -3.98 11.43
CA THR A 98 -7.09 -5.35 11.53
C THR A 98 -6.77 -6.16 10.27
N LEU A 99 -6.99 -5.59 9.09
CA LEU A 99 -6.61 -6.20 7.82
C LEU A 99 -5.09 -6.41 7.72
N ALA A 100 -4.29 -5.44 8.16
CA ALA A 100 -2.84 -5.57 8.18
C ALA A 100 -2.39 -6.75 9.05
N ALA A 101 -2.95 -6.91 10.26
CA ALA A 101 -2.65 -8.03 11.14
C ALA A 101 -3.01 -9.39 10.50
N ILE A 102 -4.18 -9.49 9.88
CA ILE A 102 -4.62 -10.69 9.17
C ILE A 102 -3.69 -11.01 8.00
N PHE A 103 -3.40 -10.02 7.14
CA PHE A 103 -2.56 -10.23 5.97
C PHE A 103 -1.11 -10.50 6.33
N PHE A 104 -0.60 -9.97 7.43
CA PHE A 104 0.71 -10.33 7.94
C PHE A 104 0.81 -11.83 8.25
N VAL A 105 -0.13 -12.38 9.02
CA VAL A 105 -0.17 -13.83 9.34
C VAL A 105 -0.34 -14.67 8.08
N LEU A 106 -1.22 -14.27 7.16
CA LEU A 106 -1.41 -14.96 5.88
C LEU A 106 -0.15 -14.92 5.01
N THR A 107 0.60 -13.83 5.03
CA THR A 107 1.88 -13.69 4.32
C THR A 107 2.92 -14.64 4.90
N VAL A 108 3.07 -14.70 6.22
CA VAL A 108 3.96 -15.66 6.90
C VAL A 108 3.59 -17.11 6.53
N HIS A 109 2.30 -17.43 6.57
CA HIS A 109 1.82 -18.76 6.16
C HIS A 109 2.14 -19.06 4.69
N ALA A 110 1.93 -18.11 3.79
CA ALA A 110 2.18 -18.28 2.35
C ALA A 110 3.67 -18.43 2.01
N PHE A 111 4.58 -17.84 2.81
CA PHE A 111 6.03 -18.05 2.71
C PHE A 111 6.53 -19.36 3.35
N GLY A 112 5.63 -20.25 3.76
CA GLY A 112 5.99 -21.57 4.29
C GLY A 112 6.02 -21.64 5.82
N GLY A 113 5.63 -20.59 6.54
CA GLY A 113 5.46 -20.58 7.99
C GLY A 113 4.23 -21.36 8.43
N THR A 114 4.17 -22.67 8.11
CA THR A 114 2.97 -23.51 8.30
C THR A 114 2.86 -24.13 9.69
N SER A 115 3.89 -24.03 10.52
CA SER A 115 3.84 -24.61 11.87
C SER A 115 2.94 -23.80 12.81
N ARG A 116 2.25 -24.48 13.72
CA ARG A 116 1.37 -23.81 14.72
C ARG A 116 2.12 -22.78 15.54
N ARG A 117 3.38 -23.05 15.93
CA ARG A 117 4.22 -22.12 16.68
C ARG A 117 4.53 -20.86 15.87
N MET A 118 4.92 -21.03 14.61
CA MET A 118 5.23 -19.88 13.74
C MET A 118 4.02 -18.96 13.55
N LEU A 119 2.85 -19.54 13.30
CA LEU A 119 1.63 -18.76 13.13
C LEU A 119 1.19 -18.06 14.41
N THR A 120 1.36 -18.72 15.59
CA THR A 120 1.10 -18.08 16.87
C THR A 120 2.06 -16.91 17.12
N ILE A 121 3.36 -17.08 16.86
CA ILE A 121 4.36 -16.01 16.99
C ILE A 121 4.02 -14.88 16.03
N ALA A 122 3.69 -15.17 14.77
CA ALA A 122 3.29 -14.15 13.80
C ALA A 122 2.07 -13.36 14.27
N ALA A 123 1.07 -14.03 14.83
CA ALA A 123 -0.12 -13.40 15.39
C ALA A 123 0.22 -12.48 16.56
N LEU A 124 1.04 -12.95 17.50
CA LEU A 124 1.48 -12.15 18.64
C LEU A 124 2.30 -10.94 18.20
N VAL A 125 3.21 -11.10 17.23
CA VAL A 125 3.98 -9.99 16.67
C VAL A 125 3.04 -8.97 16.02
N ALA A 126 2.07 -9.41 15.20
CA ALA A 126 1.14 -8.52 14.51
C ALA A 126 0.27 -7.69 15.48
N VAL A 127 -0.08 -8.25 16.64
CA VAL A 127 -0.96 -7.58 17.62
C VAL A 127 -0.17 -6.79 18.66
N LEU A 128 0.97 -7.31 19.10
CA LEU A 128 1.72 -6.74 20.25
C LEU A 128 2.86 -5.81 19.83
N HIS A 129 3.14 -5.63 18.52
CA HIS A 129 4.24 -4.77 18.09
C HIS A 129 4.03 -3.33 18.55
N PRO A 130 4.97 -2.74 19.32
CA PRO A 130 4.78 -1.44 19.96
C PRO A 130 4.42 -0.32 18.97
N SER A 131 5.15 -0.23 17.85
CA SER A 131 4.91 0.81 16.85
C SER A 131 3.54 0.71 16.17
N PHE A 132 2.94 -0.48 16.04
CA PHE A 132 1.57 -0.59 15.55
C PHE A 132 0.56 -0.11 16.57
N ASN A 133 0.81 -0.38 17.86
CA ASN A 133 -0.11 0.02 18.92
C ASN A 133 -0.05 1.52 19.17
N GLU A 134 1.12 2.14 19.05
CA GLU A 134 1.31 3.60 19.16
C GLU A 134 0.45 4.36 18.14
N TYR A 135 0.41 3.87 16.88
CA TYR A 135 -0.33 4.55 15.81
C TYR A 135 -1.82 4.19 15.72
N ARG A 136 -2.33 3.29 16.58
CA ARG A 136 -3.75 2.89 16.53
C ARG A 136 -4.71 4.00 16.91
N ALA A 137 -4.30 4.89 17.80
CA ALA A 137 -5.08 6.04 18.20
C ALA A 137 -5.02 7.21 17.20
N TYR A 138 -4.14 7.14 16.20
CA TYR A 138 -3.96 8.23 15.25
C TYR A 138 -4.84 8.03 14.02
N ILE A 139 -5.32 9.12 13.45
CA ILE A 139 -5.98 9.13 12.15
C ILE A 139 -4.88 9.34 11.10
N ILE A 140 -4.45 8.23 10.44
CA ILE A 140 -3.33 8.23 9.51
C ILE A 140 -3.61 7.34 8.28
N ARG A 141 -3.14 7.77 7.13
CA ARG A 141 -3.26 7.02 5.87
C ARG A 141 -2.36 5.76 5.82
N ASP A 142 -1.34 5.70 6.67
CA ASP A 142 -0.32 4.65 6.69
C ASP A 142 -0.88 3.27 6.99
N ALA A 143 -1.93 3.18 7.82
CA ALA A 143 -2.62 1.94 8.12
C ALA A 143 -3.22 1.30 6.85
N GLY A 144 -3.85 2.11 5.98
CA GLY A 144 -4.39 1.67 4.70
C GLY A 144 -3.29 1.20 3.74
N TYR A 145 -2.21 1.98 3.63
CA TYR A 145 -1.04 1.57 2.87
C TYR A 145 -0.52 0.20 3.30
N LEU A 146 -0.28 0.01 4.61
CA LEU A 146 0.24 -1.22 5.18
C LEU A 146 -0.68 -2.42 4.91
N ALA A 147 -1.99 -2.26 5.08
CA ALA A 147 -2.96 -3.32 4.83
C ALA A 147 -2.90 -3.81 3.37
N PHE A 148 -2.94 -2.90 2.42
CA PHE A 148 -2.89 -3.27 1.00
C PHE A 148 -1.52 -3.75 0.56
N TYR A 149 -0.44 -3.21 1.11
CA TYR A 149 0.92 -3.69 0.86
C TYR A 149 1.11 -5.15 1.34
N LEU A 150 0.66 -5.47 2.55
CA LEU A 150 0.70 -6.84 3.08
C LEU A 150 -0.20 -7.79 2.29
N PHE A 151 -1.36 -7.33 1.82
CA PHE A 151 -2.19 -8.11 0.93
C PHE A 151 -1.49 -8.41 -0.41
N ALA A 152 -0.79 -7.43 -0.97
CA ALA A 152 0.00 -7.63 -2.17
C ALA A 152 1.12 -8.66 -1.95
N LEU A 153 1.84 -8.59 -0.83
CA LEU A 153 2.87 -9.57 -0.45
C LEU A 153 2.28 -10.96 -0.28
N PHE A 154 1.11 -11.08 0.35
CA PHE A 154 0.40 -12.36 0.44
C PHE A 154 0.08 -12.94 -0.94
N CYS A 155 -0.50 -12.13 -1.83
CA CYS A 155 -0.81 -12.55 -3.20
C CYS A 155 0.45 -12.98 -3.97
N LEU A 156 1.55 -12.24 -3.81
CA LEU A 156 2.84 -12.54 -4.44
C LEU A 156 3.44 -13.85 -3.90
N ALA A 157 3.45 -14.04 -2.57
CA ALA A 157 3.91 -15.27 -1.94
C ALA A 157 3.09 -16.47 -2.39
N ARG A 158 1.76 -16.31 -2.44
CA ARG A 158 0.88 -17.37 -2.94
C ARG A 158 1.08 -17.64 -4.44
N HIS A 159 1.40 -16.62 -5.24
CA HIS A 159 1.73 -16.81 -6.65
C HIS A 159 2.99 -17.64 -6.86
N SER A 160 3.99 -17.52 -5.98
CA SER A 160 5.22 -18.32 -6.07
C SER A 160 4.98 -19.82 -5.87
N THR A 161 4.00 -20.18 -5.03
CA THR A 161 3.64 -21.58 -4.72
C THR A 161 2.53 -22.11 -5.63
N MET A 162 1.50 -21.30 -5.89
CA MET A 162 0.33 -21.64 -6.71
C MET A 162 0.06 -20.52 -7.73
N PRO A 163 0.76 -20.52 -8.86
CA PRO A 163 0.61 -19.48 -9.87
C PRO A 163 -0.80 -19.43 -10.45
N SER A 164 -1.49 -18.32 -10.29
CA SER A 164 -2.81 -18.10 -10.85
C SER A 164 -2.97 -16.67 -11.38
N ARG A 165 -3.93 -16.45 -12.28
CA ARG A 165 -4.27 -15.10 -12.75
C ARG A 165 -4.83 -14.24 -11.62
N ALA A 166 -5.57 -14.86 -10.70
CA ALA A 166 -6.16 -14.19 -9.54
C ALA A 166 -5.09 -13.62 -8.61
N THR A 167 -3.99 -14.36 -8.36
CA THR A 167 -2.90 -13.86 -7.51
C THR A 167 -2.13 -12.70 -8.15
N VAL A 168 -1.93 -12.73 -9.49
CA VAL A 168 -1.33 -11.60 -10.22
C VAL A 168 -2.24 -10.38 -10.15
N PHE A 169 -3.51 -10.56 -10.48
CA PHE A 169 -4.49 -9.48 -10.41
C PHE A 169 -4.61 -8.90 -9.00
N GLY A 170 -4.70 -9.77 -7.98
CA GLY A 170 -4.74 -9.36 -6.58
C GLY A 170 -3.51 -8.55 -6.17
N THR A 171 -2.30 -8.94 -6.61
CA THR A 171 -1.07 -8.18 -6.34
C THR A 171 -1.12 -6.78 -6.97
N ILE A 172 -1.52 -6.69 -8.26
CA ILE A 172 -1.58 -5.42 -8.97
C ILE A 172 -2.62 -4.49 -8.32
N VAL A 173 -3.85 -4.98 -8.09
CA VAL A 173 -4.92 -4.18 -7.47
C VAL A 173 -4.52 -3.72 -6.06
N ALA A 174 -3.93 -4.61 -5.27
CA ALA A 174 -3.49 -4.26 -3.92
C ALA A 174 -2.41 -3.18 -3.93
N LEU A 175 -1.41 -3.26 -4.83
CA LEU A 175 -0.38 -2.23 -4.94
C LEU A 175 -0.91 -0.92 -5.52
N MET A 176 -1.89 -0.97 -6.43
CA MET A 176 -2.60 0.24 -6.87
C MET A 176 -3.32 0.91 -5.71
N LEU A 177 -4.06 0.14 -4.90
CA LEU A 177 -4.71 0.69 -3.71
C LEU A 177 -3.70 1.23 -2.70
N ALA A 178 -2.61 0.52 -2.43
CA ALA A 178 -1.52 1.01 -1.59
C ALA A 178 -0.95 2.34 -2.12
N SER A 179 -0.78 2.47 -3.45
CA SER A 179 -0.30 3.71 -4.09
C SER A 179 -1.25 4.89 -3.90
N LEU A 180 -2.56 4.65 -3.77
CA LEU A 180 -3.53 5.72 -3.48
C LEU A 180 -3.41 6.25 -2.05
N PHE A 181 -2.89 5.45 -1.11
CA PHE A 181 -2.60 5.91 0.25
C PHE A 181 -1.24 6.61 0.33
N ARG A 182 -0.21 6.01 -0.29
CA ARG A 182 1.16 6.55 -0.24
C ARG A 182 1.88 6.34 -1.56
N ILE A 183 2.65 7.36 -1.96
CA ILE A 183 3.41 7.34 -3.21
C ILE A 183 4.44 6.20 -3.26
N GLU A 184 4.95 5.76 -2.12
CA GLU A 184 5.89 4.63 -2.03
C GLU A 184 5.30 3.34 -2.62
N GLY A 185 3.98 3.18 -2.60
CA GLY A 185 3.28 2.08 -3.27
C GLY A 185 3.57 2.00 -4.76
N VAL A 186 3.79 3.15 -5.42
CA VAL A 186 4.16 3.24 -6.84
C VAL A 186 5.49 2.55 -7.12
N VAL A 187 6.47 2.71 -6.22
CA VAL A 187 7.80 2.06 -6.36
C VAL A 187 7.66 0.55 -6.37
N PHE A 188 6.84 0.00 -5.45
CA PHE A 188 6.60 -1.44 -5.39
C PHE A 188 5.76 -1.93 -6.57
N LEU A 189 4.82 -1.12 -7.06
CA LEU A 189 4.04 -1.44 -8.25
C LEU A 189 4.96 -1.56 -9.49
N LEU A 190 5.93 -0.66 -9.63
CA LEU A 190 6.95 -0.70 -10.70
C LEU A 190 7.92 -1.87 -10.55
N ALA A 191 8.32 -2.20 -9.32
CA ALA A 191 9.24 -3.31 -9.05
C ALA A 191 8.58 -4.69 -9.21
N THR A 192 7.27 -4.78 -9.05
CA THR A 192 6.52 -6.06 -9.09
C THR A 192 6.72 -6.86 -10.39
N PRO A 193 6.69 -6.27 -11.60
CA PRO A 193 6.96 -7.02 -12.82
C PRO A 193 8.35 -7.65 -12.86
N LEU A 194 9.37 -6.95 -12.33
CA LEU A 194 10.73 -7.48 -12.21
C LEU A 194 10.76 -8.69 -11.29
N LEU A 195 10.03 -8.65 -10.16
CA LEU A 195 9.90 -9.78 -9.24
C LEU A 195 9.27 -10.99 -9.92
N PHE A 196 8.22 -10.80 -10.71
CA PHE A 196 7.60 -11.90 -11.47
C PHE A 196 8.52 -12.48 -12.55
N VAL A 197 9.40 -11.68 -13.14
CA VAL A 197 10.40 -12.15 -14.11
C VAL A 197 11.50 -12.97 -13.43
N VAL A 198 12.00 -12.49 -12.28
CA VAL A 198 13.12 -13.11 -11.54
C VAL A 198 12.70 -14.41 -10.86
N THR A 199 11.49 -14.49 -10.32
CA THR A 199 11.03 -15.63 -9.50
C THR A 199 10.75 -16.90 -10.32
N ARG A 200 10.67 -16.85 -11.66
CA ARG A 200 10.41 -18.02 -12.50
C ARG A 200 11.55 -18.31 -13.48
N ARG A 201 12.42 -19.19 -13.05
CA ARG A 201 13.57 -19.70 -13.78
C ARG A 201 13.21 -20.89 -14.68
N ASN A 202 12.42 -20.77 -15.65
CA ASN A 202 12.33 -21.75 -16.75
C ASN A 202 10.93 -21.95 -17.35
N THR A 203 10.65 -21.30 -18.47
CA THR A 203 9.86 -21.88 -19.58
C THR A 203 9.74 -20.86 -20.71
N ASN A 204 10.33 -21.17 -21.85
CA ASN A 204 10.45 -20.29 -23.02
C ASN A 204 9.11 -19.83 -23.67
N GLY A 205 7.97 -20.39 -23.27
CA GLY A 205 6.65 -20.03 -23.81
C GLY A 205 5.94 -18.87 -23.12
N HIS A 206 6.46 -18.33 -22.01
CA HIS A 206 5.76 -17.35 -21.19
C HIS A 206 6.38 -15.94 -21.19
N LEU A 207 7.46 -15.72 -21.96
CA LEU A 207 8.12 -14.41 -22.01
C LEU A 207 7.16 -13.32 -22.46
N TRP A 208 6.37 -13.56 -23.50
CA TRP A 208 5.37 -12.63 -24.02
C TRP A 208 4.24 -12.32 -23.04
N LYS A 209 3.80 -13.31 -22.25
CA LYS A 209 2.80 -13.10 -21.20
C LYS A 209 3.35 -12.24 -20.05
N ARG A 210 4.64 -12.37 -19.76
CA ARG A 210 5.32 -11.55 -18.74
C ARG A 210 5.52 -10.12 -19.22
N LEU A 211 5.94 -9.95 -20.48
CA LEU A 211 6.05 -8.64 -21.11
C LEU A 211 4.71 -7.93 -21.18
N SER A 212 3.61 -8.64 -21.46
CA SER A 212 2.27 -8.03 -21.44
C SER A 212 1.82 -7.62 -20.03
N ILE A 213 2.13 -8.38 -18.98
CA ILE A 213 1.85 -7.97 -17.60
C ILE A 213 2.68 -6.72 -17.25
N LEU A 214 3.96 -6.70 -17.64
CA LEU A 214 4.85 -5.55 -17.49
C LEU A 214 4.30 -4.32 -18.22
N LEU A 215 3.86 -4.50 -19.45
CA LEU A 215 3.27 -3.43 -20.25
C LEU A 215 1.96 -2.91 -19.62
N VAL A 216 1.06 -3.81 -19.21
CA VAL A 216 -0.22 -3.45 -18.57
C VAL A 216 0.03 -2.72 -17.26
N SER A 217 0.94 -3.18 -16.40
CA SER A 217 1.25 -2.48 -15.15
C SER A 217 1.89 -1.12 -15.39
N THR A 218 2.75 -0.99 -16.40
CA THR A 218 3.36 0.29 -16.80
C THR A 218 2.33 1.25 -17.38
N VAL A 219 1.40 0.75 -18.21
CA VAL A 219 0.31 1.56 -18.77
C VAL A 219 -0.68 2.01 -17.69
N LEU A 220 -1.07 1.11 -16.77
CA LEU A 220 -1.92 1.48 -15.63
C LEU A 220 -1.25 2.50 -14.74
N LEU A 221 0.05 2.37 -14.50
CA LEU A 221 0.83 3.36 -13.77
C LEU A 221 0.87 4.69 -14.51
N ALA A 222 1.11 4.69 -15.80
CA ALA A 222 1.09 5.90 -16.63
C ALA A 222 -0.29 6.58 -16.60
N ILE A 223 -1.38 5.80 -16.57
CA ILE A 223 -2.74 6.31 -16.41
C ILE A 223 -2.93 6.94 -15.03
N ILE A 224 -2.48 6.28 -13.95
CA ILE A 224 -2.60 6.81 -12.58
C ILE A 224 -1.76 8.08 -12.42
N LEU A 225 -0.50 8.04 -12.88
CA LEU A 225 0.37 9.22 -12.88
C LEU A 225 -0.17 10.32 -13.78
N GLY A 226 -0.68 9.95 -14.96
CA GLY A 226 -1.32 10.88 -15.88
C GLY A 226 -2.56 11.51 -15.27
N TRP A 227 -3.43 10.72 -14.67
CA TRP A 227 -4.58 11.22 -13.90
C TRP A 227 -4.15 12.15 -12.78
N TRP A 228 -3.14 11.78 -12.02
CA TRP A 228 -2.61 12.60 -10.93
C TRP A 228 -1.93 13.88 -11.43
N LEU A 229 -1.27 13.86 -12.58
CA LEU A 229 -0.67 15.02 -13.23
C LEU A 229 -1.73 15.94 -13.87
N ILE A 230 -2.82 15.37 -14.41
CA ILE A 230 -3.89 16.07 -15.12
C ILE A 230 -5.01 16.49 -14.17
N ALA A 231 -5.13 15.87 -12.97
CA ALA A 231 -6.09 16.31 -11.95
C ALA A 231 -5.88 17.79 -11.70
N PRO A 232 -6.88 18.64 -12.01
CA PRO A 232 -6.68 20.05 -12.21
C PRO A 232 -6.19 20.71 -10.95
N SER A 233 -5.01 21.31 -11.01
CA SER A 233 -4.72 22.48 -10.21
C SER A 233 -5.65 23.58 -10.74
N THR A 234 -6.92 23.53 -10.34
CA THR A 234 -7.91 24.54 -10.71
C THR A 234 -7.67 25.80 -9.91
N GLN A 235 -6.48 26.36 -10.03
CA GLN A 235 -6.33 27.78 -9.83
C GLN A 235 -6.92 28.45 -11.07
N SER A 236 -8.10 29.01 -10.88
CA SER A 236 -8.77 30.04 -11.67
C SER A 236 -8.03 30.50 -12.93
N VAL A 237 -8.22 29.78 -14.03
CA VAL A 237 -8.04 30.41 -15.37
C VAL A 237 -9.33 31.15 -15.66
N SER A 238 -9.51 32.31 -15.02
CA SER A 238 -10.46 33.33 -15.45
C SER A 238 -9.73 34.50 -16.13
N GLU A 239 -8.63 34.26 -16.83
CA GLU A 239 -8.02 35.27 -17.66
C GLU A 239 -8.24 34.92 -19.13
N SER A 240 -8.83 35.87 -19.85
CA SER A 240 -9.16 35.95 -21.26
C SER A 240 -8.20 35.16 -22.17
N LEU A 241 -8.69 34.07 -22.75
CA LEU A 241 -7.99 33.28 -23.77
C LEU A 241 -7.58 34.15 -24.95
N PRO A 242 -6.31 34.24 -25.32
CA PRO A 242 -5.88 34.88 -26.54
C PRO A 242 -6.38 34.10 -27.76
N SER A 243 -6.90 34.78 -28.72
CA SER A 243 -7.52 34.26 -29.93
C SER A 243 -6.49 33.78 -30.95
N GLY A 244 -6.12 32.49 -30.93
CA GLY A 244 -5.34 31.86 -32.00
C GLY A 244 -4.90 30.43 -31.65
N PRO A 245 -4.96 29.48 -32.61
CA PRO A 245 -4.67 28.06 -32.31
C PRO A 245 -3.23 27.78 -31.82
N VAL A 246 -2.26 28.60 -32.25
CA VAL A 246 -0.86 28.47 -31.80
C VAL A 246 -0.70 28.93 -30.35
N HIS A 247 -1.39 29.99 -29.94
CA HIS A 247 -1.38 30.46 -28.55
C HIS A 247 -2.05 29.48 -27.60
N VAL A 248 -3.11 28.80 -28.02
CA VAL A 248 -3.76 27.75 -27.21
C VAL A 248 -2.80 26.58 -26.97
N VAL A 249 -2.06 26.17 -28.00
CA VAL A 249 -1.06 25.08 -27.84
C VAL A 249 0.11 25.52 -26.94
N MET A 250 0.62 26.74 -27.11
CA MET A 250 1.73 27.25 -26.28
C MET A 250 1.30 27.50 -24.83
N SER A 251 0.09 28.03 -24.60
CA SER A 251 -0.42 28.22 -23.24
C SER A 251 -0.73 26.89 -22.57
N ALA A 252 -1.26 25.89 -23.28
CA ALA A 252 -1.47 24.56 -22.79
C ALA A 252 -0.11 23.88 -22.44
N TRP A 253 0.91 24.05 -23.30
CA TRP A 253 2.27 23.52 -23.01
C TRP A 253 2.92 24.20 -21.81
N ALA A 254 2.83 25.53 -21.69
CA ALA A 254 3.33 26.25 -20.53
C ALA A 254 2.63 25.79 -19.24
N HIS A 255 1.31 25.62 -19.30
CA HIS A 255 0.53 25.14 -18.16
C HIS A 255 0.90 23.71 -17.75
N ILE A 256 1.08 22.81 -18.74
CA ILE A 256 1.56 21.44 -18.50
C ILE A 256 2.98 21.46 -17.90
N SER A 257 3.86 22.31 -18.45
CA SER A 257 5.25 22.44 -17.95
C SER A 257 5.29 22.93 -16.49
N ASP A 258 4.50 23.95 -16.16
CA ASP A 258 4.41 24.47 -14.79
C ASP A 258 3.81 23.45 -13.82
N MET A 259 2.76 22.77 -14.25
CA MET A 259 2.14 21.70 -13.47
C MET A 259 3.10 20.54 -13.22
N VAL A 260 3.85 20.10 -14.25
CA VAL A 260 4.88 19.07 -14.12
C VAL A 260 5.99 19.54 -13.18
N SER A 261 6.46 20.78 -13.32
CA SER A 261 7.49 21.37 -12.47
C SER A 261 7.06 21.42 -10.99
N GLN A 262 5.83 21.90 -10.71
CA GLN A 262 5.27 21.90 -9.36
C GLN A 262 5.16 20.50 -8.79
N LYS A 263 4.63 19.54 -9.55
CA LYS A 263 4.50 18.14 -9.11
C LYS A 263 5.84 17.45 -8.93
N MET A 264 6.83 17.77 -9.79
CA MET A 264 8.21 17.28 -9.62
C MET A 264 8.89 17.89 -8.39
N THR A 265 8.60 19.15 -8.06
CA THR A 265 9.10 19.78 -6.82
C THR A 265 8.52 19.11 -5.58
N VAL A 266 7.22 18.78 -5.61
CA VAL A 266 6.56 18.05 -4.53
C VAL A 266 7.09 16.62 -4.43
N LEU A 267 7.22 15.90 -5.54
CA LEU A 267 7.87 14.60 -5.58
C LEU A 267 9.27 14.67 -4.96
N ARG A 268 10.05 15.67 -5.36
CA ARG A 268 11.41 15.89 -4.83
C ARG A 268 11.40 16.20 -3.34
N SER A 269 10.46 17.02 -2.84
CA SER A 269 10.36 17.34 -1.41
C SER A 269 9.93 16.13 -0.58
N GLU A 270 9.01 15.32 -1.09
CA GLU A 270 8.56 14.09 -0.44
C GLU A 270 9.63 12.99 -0.45
N PHE A 271 10.31 12.77 -1.60
CA PHE A 271 11.35 11.74 -1.71
C PHE A 271 12.71 12.16 -1.14
N LEU A 272 13.01 13.44 -1.09
CA LEU A 272 14.29 13.97 -0.61
C LEU A 272 14.16 14.70 0.74
N SER A 273 13.00 14.62 1.39
CA SER A 273 12.93 15.07 2.78
C SER A 273 13.90 14.23 3.63
N PRO A 274 14.61 14.81 4.62
CA PRO A 274 15.59 14.07 5.42
C PRO A 274 15.01 12.81 6.06
N TYR A 275 13.72 12.83 6.38
CA TYR A 275 13.02 11.70 6.98
C TYR A 275 12.62 10.61 5.97
N SER A 276 12.24 10.97 4.74
CA SER A 276 11.86 10.00 3.71
C SER A 276 13.07 9.36 3.03
N ALA A 277 14.19 10.09 2.89
CA ALA A 277 15.40 9.55 2.28
C ALA A 277 16.03 8.42 3.13
N GLU A 278 16.05 8.56 4.46
CA GLU A 278 16.55 7.49 5.33
C GLU A 278 15.66 6.25 5.28
N TYR A 279 14.34 6.40 5.31
CA TYR A 279 13.41 5.28 5.21
C TYR A 279 13.35 4.67 3.82
N ALA A 280 13.44 5.46 2.76
CA ALA A 280 13.48 4.95 1.39
C ALA A 280 14.73 4.09 1.14
N TRP A 281 15.90 4.50 1.64
CA TRP A 281 17.12 3.71 1.59
C TRP A 281 17.03 2.42 2.41
N VAL A 282 16.47 2.48 3.61
CA VAL A 282 16.25 1.30 4.46
C VAL A 282 15.28 0.33 3.78
N LEU A 283 14.18 0.81 3.22
CA LEU A 283 13.24 -0.02 2.48
C LEU A 283 13.84 -0.57 1.18
N PHE A 284 14.64 0.22 0.46
CA PHE A 284 15.34 -0.24 -0.73
C PHE A 284 16.38 -1.31 -0.39
N VAL A 285 17.22 -1.09 0.63
CA VAL A 285 18.21 -2.07 1.11
C VAL A 285 17.51 -3.31 1.65
N PHE A 286 16.40 -3.17 2.36
CA PHE A 286 15.60 -4.30 2.84
C PHE A 286 14.96 -5.07 1.68
N ALA A 287 14.40 -4.40 0.69
CA ALA A 287 13.83 -5.03 -0.51
C ALA A 287 14.91 -5.74 -1.35
N VAL A 288 16.07 -5.11 -1.55
CA VAL A 288 17.23 -5.72 -2.21
C VAL A 288 17.80 -6.87 -1.38
N GLY A 289 17.90 -6.73 -0.06
CA GLY A 289 18.32 -7.78 0.85
C GLY A 289 17.39 -9.00 0.82
N MET A 290 16.08 -8.79 0.81
CA MET A 290 15.08 -9.84 0.67
C MET A 290 15.13 -10.51 -0.71
N LEU A 291 15.40 -9.74 -1.77
CA LEU A 291 15.63 -10.26 -3.12
C LEU A 291 16.89 -11.15 -3.18
N LEU A 292 17.99 -10.72 -2.59
CA LEU A 292 19.24 -11.47 -2.52
C LEU A 292 19.09 -12.71 -1.64
N LEU A 293 18.42 -12.60 -0.49
CA LEU A 293 18.09 -13.73 0.37
C LEU A 293 17.19 -14.74 -0.34
N SER A 294 16.15 -14.30 -1.05
CA SER A 294 15.29 -15.22 -1.81
C SER A 294 16.05 -15.90 -2.96
N ALA A 295 16.97 -15.20 -3.61
CA ALA A 295 17.84 -15.76 -4.64
C ALA A 295 18.85 -16.77 -4.07
N THR A 296 19.38 -16.54 -2.88
CA THR A 296 20.29 -17.48 -2.20
C THR A 296 19.54 -18.68 -1.60
N PHE A 297 18.36 -18.50 -1.05
CA PHE A 297 17.52 -19.61 -0.55
C PHE A 297 17.07 -20.55 -1.67
N THR A 298 16.72 -20.03 -2.85
CA THR A 298 16.41 -20.87 -4.03
C THR A 298 17.63 -21.63 -4.54
N GLN A 299 18.84 -21.12 -4.34
CA GLN A 299 20.08 -21.83 -4.68
C GLN A 299 20.44 -22.92 -3.64
N LEU A 300 20.08 -22.70 -2.37
CA LEU A 300 20.36 -23.66 -1.28
C LEU A 300 19.36 -24.84 -1.22
N THR A 301 18.15 -24.68 -1.74
CA THR A 301 17.14 -25.77 -1.75
C THR A 301 17.28 -26.73 -2.93
N ILE A 302 17.96 -26.33 -4.02
CA ILE A 302 18.18 -27.20 -5.20
C ILE A 302 19.15 -28.36 -4.91
N PRO A 303 20.25 -28.22 -4.14
CA PRO A 303 21.13 -29.36 -3.87
C PRO A 303 20.49 -30.45 -3.02
N TRP A 304 19.53 -30.11 -2.15
CA TRP A 304 18.87 -31.10 -1.28
C TRP A 304 17.81 -31.94 -1.98
N ALA A 305 17.19 -31.41 -3.04
CA ALA A 305 16.22 -32.14 -3.85
C ALA A 305 16.88 -33.19 -4.79
N LEU A 306 18.21 -33.16 -4.95
CA LEU A 306 18.99 -34.15 -5.72
C LEU A 306 19.53 -35.27 -4.81
N PHE A 307 19.33 -35.22 -3.50
CA PHE A 307 19.78 -36.23 -2.53
C PHE A 307 18.64 -37.01 -1.86
N ILE A 308 17.39 -36.80 -2.29
CA ILE A 308 16.20 -37.59 -1.96
C ILE A 308 15.67 -38.20 -3.26
#